data_7dea1567f593c33b629597c86e4b9e1a
#
_entry.id   7dea1567f593c33b629597c86e4b9e1a
#
_cell.length_a   1.000
_cell.length_b   1.000
_cell.length_c   1.000
_cell.angle_alpha   90.00
_cell.angle_beta   90.00
_cell.angle_gamma   90.00
#
_symmetry.space_group_name_H-M   'P 1'
#
loop_
_entity.id
_entity.type
_entity.pdbx_description
1 polymer ?
#
loop_
_entity_poly.entity_id
_entity_poly.type
_entity_poly.pdbx_seq_one_letter_code
_entity_poly.pdbx_strand_id
1 'polypeptide(L)'
;QYGRHAFTLRYPLMADRPKLSRHISEWHSNSQKEAKGPWTERRRLAAAMRRVIQHLIETGAPEEELSAAADALEAFGDRLANHPHEHNYEGWAETSPSGDVTAFFDKSPIIGLSNPLSPPISLESDTKNERVLGHVNFGSAYEGPPGCVHGGWVAAAFDEVLGFANSLTGNPGMTARLTVHYRKPTPLHTDLRFEATVDRTEGRKIF
;
A
#
# COMPACT_ATOMS: atom_id res chain seq x y z
N GLN A 1 -10.13 14.22 32.29
CA GLN A 1 -10.20 15.23 31.20
C GLN A 1 -9.07 14.90 30.21
N TYR A 2 -9.37 14.18 29.13
CA TYR A 2 -8.42 13.94 28.03
C TYR A 2 -8.57 15.11 27.05
N GLY A 3 -7.51 15.92 26.92
CA GLY A 3 -7.45 17.01 25.98
C GLY A 3 -7.55 16.50 24.53
N ARG A 4 -8.50 17.04 23.78
CA ARG A 4 -8.63 16.78 22.33
C ARG A 4 -7.53 17.55 21.60
N HIS A 5 -6.44 16.91 21.28
CA HIS A 5 -5.51 17.44 20.30
C HIS A 5 -5.99 17.02 18.91
N ALA A 6 -6.69 17.91 18.22
CA ALA A 6 -7.04 17.74 16.83
C ALA A 6 -5.90 18.33 15.98
N PHE A 7 -5.15 17.48 15.30
CA PHE A 7 -4.23 17.92 14.24
C PHE A 7 -5.03 18.12 12.96
N THR A 8 -5.07 19.34 12.45
CA THR A 8 -5.68 19.64 11.15
C THR A 8 -4.56 19.82 10.13
N LEU A 9 -4.37 18.83 9.25
CA LEU A 9 -3.55 19.00 8.06
C LEU A 9 -4.35 19.76 7.00
N ARG A 10 -3.86 20.94 6.58
CA ARG A 10 -4.44 21.72 5.48
C ARG A 10 -3.59 21.51 4.24
N TYR A 11 -4.18 20.90 3.22
CA TYR A 11 -3.59 20.82 1.88
C TYR A 11 -4.25 21.86 0.96
N PRO A 12 -3.51 22.42 -0.03
CA PRO A 12 -4.13 23.24 -1.06
C PRO A 12 -5.19 22.41 -1.80
N LEU A 13 -6.36 23.01 -2.04
CA LEU A 13 -7.44 22.40 -2.80
C LEU A 13 -6.96 22.18 -4.25
N MET A 14 -6.87 20.94 -4.67
CA MET A 14 -6.69 20.61 -6.09
C MET A 14 -7.97 20.99 -6.85
N ALA A 15 -7.88 21.99 -7.68
CA ALA A 15 -8.88 22.31 -8.68
C ALA A 15 -8.65 21.38 -9.88
N ASP A 16 -9.70 20.74 -10.36
CA ASP A 16 -9.76 19.79 -11.47
C ASP A 16 -9.20 18.38 -11.20
N ARG A 17 -10.13 17.46 -10.93
CA ARG A 17 -9.87 16.02 -10.82
C ARG A 17 -10.15 15.33 -12.15
N PRO A 18 -9.19 14.59 -12.72
CA PRO A 18 -9.49 13.74 -13.88
C PRO A 18 -10.45 12.61 -13.51
N LYS A 19 -11.29 12.22 -14.45
CA LYS A 19 -12.26 11.11 -14.31
C LYS A 19 -11.52 9.78 -14.36
N LEU A 20 -11.03 9.29 -13.23
CA LEU A 20 -10.27 8.04 -13.09
C LEU A 20 -11.13 6.76 -13.09
N SER A 21 -12.46 6.87 -13.14
CA SER A 21 -13.39 5.84 -12.70
C SER A 21 -13.44 4.53 -13.51
N ARG A 22 -13.08 4.53 -14.80
CA ARG A 22 -13.12 3.30 -15.61
C ARG A 22 -11.81 2.49 -15.55
N HIS A 23 -10.68 3.15 -15.41
CA HIS A 23 -9.38 2.51 -15.47
C HIS A 23 -9.00 1.78 -14.18
N ILE A 24 -9.53 2.22 -13.03
CA ILE A 24 -9.20 1.60 -11.74
C ILE A 24 -9.79 0.20 -11.62
N SER A 25 -11.03 -0.03 -12.01
CA SER A 25 -11.65 -1.37 -11.97
C SER A 25 -10.99 -2.37 -12.94
N GLU A 26 -10.60 -1.91 -14.13
CA GLU A 26 -9.87 -2.73 -15.10
C GLU A 26 -8.42 -3.01 -14.66
N TRP A 27 -7.81 -2.06 -13.95
CA TRP A 27 -6.45 -2.20 -13.45
C TRP A 27 -6.34 -3.27 -12.36
N HIS A 28 -7.30 -3.43 -11.48
CA HIS A 28 -7.22 -4.39 -10.38
C HIS A 28 -7.36 -5.85 -10.77
N SER A 29 -8.06 -6.14 -11.83
CA SER A 29 -7.98 -7.47 -12.43
C SER A 29 -6.62 -7.71 -13.10
N ASN A 30 -5.84 -6.64 -13.29
CA ASN A 30 -4.56 -6.63 -14.01
C ASN A 30 -3.32 -6.43 -13.14
N SER A 31 -3.46 -5.99 -11.86
CA SER A 31 -2.33 -5.75 -10.94
C SER A 31 -1.52 -7.01 -10.62
N GLN A 32 -2.14 -8.18 -10.77
CA GLN A 32 -1.47 -9.47 -10.64
C GLN A 32 -0.82 -9.95 -11.97
N LYS A 33 -0.96 -9.19 -13.07
CA LYS A 33 -0.31 -9.55 -14.33
C LYS A 33 1.21 -9.49 -14.20
N GLU A 34 1.87 -10.35 -14.94
CA GLU A 34 3.32 -10.35 -15.09
C GLU A 34 3.83 -8.95 -15.40
N ALA A 35 4.74 -8.47 -14.56
CA ALA A 35 5.44 -7.23 -14.83
C ALA A 35 6.29 -7.37 -16.10
N LYS A 36 6.35 -6.34 -16.93
CA LYS A 36 7.14 -6.32 -18.15
C LYS A 36 8.27 -5.29 -18.04
N GLY A 37 9.39 -5.62 -18.69
CA GLY A 37 10.52 -4.70 -18.76
C GLY A 37 11.10 -4.33 -17.38
N PRO A 38 11.40 -3.05 -17.12
CA PRO A 38 12.02 -2.60 -15.86
C PRO A 38 11.21 -2.93 -14.61
N TRP A 39 9.89 -3.07 -14.71
CA TRP A 39 9.01 -3.38 -13.59
C TRP A 39 9.26 -4.77 -13.02
N THR A 40 9.65 -5.74 -13.84
CA THR A 40 10.01 -7.10 -13.39
C THR A 40 11.15 -7.05 -12.39
N GLU A 41 12.22 -6.34 -12.73
CA GLU A 41 13.40 -6.23 -11.87
C GLU A 41 13.14 -5.36 -10.63
N ARG A 42 12.32 -4.32 -10.74
CA ARG A 42 11.90 -3.51 -9.57
C ARG A 42 11.12 -4.36 -8.57
N ARG A 43 10.15 -5.14 -9.02
CA ARG A 43 9.39 -6.06 -8.15
C ARG A 43 10.29 -7.12 -7.52
N ARG A 44 11.23 -7.68 -8.29
CA ARG A 44 12.21 -8.65 -7.77
C ARG A 44 13.10 -8.03 -6.71
N LEU A 45 13.60 -6.81 -6.94
CA LEU A 45 14.42 -6.08 -5.98
C LEU A 45 13.64 -5.75 -4.71
N ALA A 46 12.42 -5.22 -4.84
CA ALA A 46 11.58 -4.91 -3.69
C ALA A 46 11.24 -6.16 -2.86
N ALA A 47 11.00 -7.30 -3.53
CA ALA A 47 10.80 -8.58 -2.84
C ALA A 47 12.06 -9.04 -2.09
N ALA A 48 13.25 -8.87 -2.67
CA ALA A 48 14.50 -9.17 -2.00
C ALA A 48 14.72 -8.25 -0.76
N MET A 49 14.43 -6.95 -0.89
CA MET A 49 14.50 -6.01 0.23
C MET A 49 13.51 -6.36 1.35
N ARG A 50 12.26 -6.73 1.02
CA ARG A 50 11.30 -7.21 2.04
C ARG A 50 11.83 -8.41 2.81
N ARG A 51 12.50 -9.35 2.14
CA ARG A 51 13.14 -10.48 2.81
C ARG A 51 14.27 -10.03 3.74
N VAL A 52 15.09 -9.07 3.31
CA VAL A 52 16.15 -8.50 4.17
C VAL A 52 15.52 -7.85 5.40
N ILE A 53 14.49 -7.00 5.23
CA ILE A 53 13.79 -6.35 6.34
C ILE A 53 13.24 -7.41 7.32
N GLN A 54 12.55 -8.44 6.81
CA GLN A 54 11.99 -9.51 7.62
C GLN A 54 13.06 -10.21 8.45
N HIS A 55 14.16 -10.63 7.81
CA HIS A 55 15.24 -11.35 8.50
C HIS A 55 16.04 -10.46 9.45
N LEU A 56 16.18 -9.17 9.14
CA LEU A 56 16.86 -8.23 10.04
C LEU A 56 16.11 -8.08 11.37
N ILE A 57 14.79 -8.08 11.37
CA ILE A 57 13.99 -8.00 12.58
C ILE A 57 14.14 -9.25 13.46
N GLU A 58 14.35 -10.40 12.84
CA GLU A 58 14.38 -11.71 13.51
C GLU A 58 15.81 -12.20 13.81
N THR A 59 16.83 -11.57 13.24
CA THR A 59 18.19 -12.12 13.27
C THR A 59 18.87 -12.00 14.64
N GLY A 60 19.63 -13.04 14.98
CA GLY A 60 20.63 -13.02 16.04
C GLY A 60 22.07 -13.02 15.48
N ALA A 61 22.29 -12.49 14.27
CA ALA A 61 23.61 -12.45 13.65
C ALA A 61 24.62 -11.68 14.49
N PRO A 62 25.91 -12.08 14.49
CA PRO A 62 26.98 -11.38 15.21
C PRO A 62 27.23 -9.99 14.61
N GLU A 63 27.82 -9.10 15.44
CA GLU A 63 28.10 -7.69 15.07
C GLU A 63 28.89 -7.57 13.75
N GLU A 64 29.89 -8.43 13.57
CA GLU A 64 30.72 -8.44 12.34
C GLU A 64 29.89 -8.67 11.06
N GLU A 65 28.97 -9.62 11.11
CA GLU A 65 28.07 -9.90 9.98
C GLU A 65 27.10 -8.73 9.73
N LEU A 66 26.55 -8.15 10.79
CA LEU A 66 25.67 -6.98 10.68
C LEU A 66 26.40 -5.76 10.11
N SER A 67 27.65 -5.53 10.51
CA SER A 67 28.49 -4.46 9.96
C SER A 67 28.76 -4.66 8.47
N ALA A 68 29.19 -5.85 8.08
CA ALA A 68 29.44 -6.16 6.67
C ALA A 68 28.16 -6.03 5.79
N ALA A 69 27.03 -6.45 6.33
CA ALA A 69 25.74 -6.30 5.64
C ALA A 69 25.34 -4.84 5.50
N ALA A 70 25.57 -4.01 6.53
CA ALA A 70 25.30 -2.57 6.48
C ALA A 70 26.14 -1.89 5.38
N ASP A 71 27.47 -2.12 5.38
CA ASP A 71 28.38 -1.57 4.36
C ASP A 71 27.94 -1.95 2.94
N ALA A 72 27.52 -3.19 2.74
CA ALA A 72 27.04 -3.68 1.45
C ALA A 72 25.73 -2.98 1.01
N LEU A 73 24.79 -2.77 1.94
CA LEU A 73 23.52 -2.09 1.66
C LEU A 73 23.73 -0.59 1.41
N GLU A 74 24.61 0.08 2.14
CA GLU A 74 24.97 1.47 1.93
C GLU A 74 25.60 1.66 0.54
N ALA A 75 26.60 0.86 0.19
CA ALA A 75 27.21 0.88 -1.14
C ALA A 75 26.19 0.60 -2.27
N PHE A 76 25.19 -0.24 -2.01
CA PHE A 76 24.11 -0.48 -2.96
C PHE A 76 23.20 0.75 -3.07
N GLY A 77 22.84 1.38 -1.95
CA GLY A 77 22.05 2.61 -1.91
C GLY A 77 22.71 3.74 -2.72
N ASP A 78 24.01 3.94 -2.53
CA ASP A 78 24.79 4.94 -3.27
C ASP A 78 24.77 4.69 -4.78
N ARG A 79 24.86 3.43 -5.21
CA ARG A 79 24.74 3.11 -6.64
C ARG A 79 23.35 3.45 -7.20
N LEU A 80 22.28 3.20 -6.44
CA LEU A 80 20.93 3.56 -6.86
C LEU A 80 20.75 5.08 -6.94
N ALA A 81 21.34 5.84 -6.00
CA ALA A 81 21.26 7.30 -5.98
C ALA A 81 21.94 7.96 -7.20
N ASN A 82 22.89 7.29 -7.84
CA ASN A 82 23.57 7.77 -9.03
C ASN A 82 22.76 7.64 -10.33
N HIS A 83 21.61 6.96 -10.27
CA HIS A 83 20.70 6.87 -11.41
C HIS A 83 19.71 8.05 -11.43
N PRO A 84 19.21 8.45 -12.59
CA PRO A 84 18.19 9.49 -12.69
C PRO A 84 16.98 9.15 -11.82
N HIS A 85 16.53 10.16 -11.05
CA HIS A 85 15.28 10.01 -10.32
C HIS A 85 14.11 10.09 -11.31
N GLU A 86 13.28 9.08 -11.34
CA GLU A 86 11.98 9.19 -11.97
C GLU A 86 11.09 10.10 -11.10
N HIS A 87 10.60 11.19 -11.68
CA HIS A 87 9.69 12.11 -11.00
C HIS A 87 8.41 11.36 -10.58
N ASN A 88 8.33 11.03 -9.29
CA ASN A 88 7.25 10.21 -8.74
C ASN A 88 6.04 11.03 -8.27
N TYR A 89 6.09 12.36 -8.37
CA TYR A 89 5.17 13.26 -7.66
C TYR A 89 4.60 14.39 -8.50
N GLU A 90 4.72 14.27 -9.79
CA GLU A 90 3.81 15.03 -10.63
C GLU A 90 2.46 14.33 -10.50
N GLY A 91 1.71 14.69 -9.55
CA GLY A 91 0.45 14.23 -9.01
C GLY A 91 -0.36 13.15 -9.76
N TRP A 92 -1.43 12.73 -9.17
CA TRP A 92 -2.47 11.87 -9.77
C TRP A 92 -2.91 12.34 -11.17
N ALA A 93 -2.84 13.66 -11.42
CA ALA A 93 -3.24 14.28 -12.66
C ALA A 93 -2.27 13.97 -13.82
N GLU A 94 -1.03 13.65 -13.54
CA GLU A 94 0.03 13.54 -14.54
C GLU A 94 0.36 12.09 -14.90
N THR A 95 0.19 11.15 -13.98
CA THR A 95 0.21 9.71 -14.29
C THR A 95 -1.03 9.27 -15.06
N SER A 96 -2.15 9.97 -14.93
CA SER A 96 -3.40 9.66 -15.62
C SER A 96 -3.34 9.91 -17.15
N PRO A 97 -2.70 10.98 -17.68
CA PRO A 97 -2.56 11.19 -19.12
C PRO A 97 -1.55 10.26 -19.78
N SER A 98 -0.54 9.77 -19.06
CA SER A 98 0.44 8.81 -19.58
C SER A 98 -0.11 7.39 -19.73
N GLY A 99 -1.29 7.13 -19.14
CA GLY A 99 -1.94 5.81 -19.17
C GLY A 99 -1.23 4.74 -18.34
N ASP A 100 -0.12 5.04 -17.66
CA ASP A 100 0.61 4.07 -16.82
C ASP A 100 0.14 4.11 -15.36
N VAL A 101 -1.07 3.65 -15.13
CA VAL A 101 -1.61 3.42 -13.78
C VAL A 101 -0.78 2.39 -12.99
N THR A 102 -0.03 1.52 -13.68
CA THR A 102 0.82 0.50 -13.06
C THR A 102 1.87 1.16 -12.17
N ALA A 103 2.47 2.25 -12.63
CA ALA A 103 3.50 2.97 -11.88
C ALA A 103 3.01 3.47 -10.52
N PHE A 104 1.79 3.98 -10.45
CA PHE A 104 1.20 4.50 -9.21
C PHE A 104 0.98 3.39 -8.19
N PHE A 105 0.29 2.33 -8.58
CA PHE A 105 -0.07 1.25 -7.66
C PHE A 105 1.12 0.37 -7.31
N ASP A 106 2.04 0.15 -8.24
CA ASP A 106 3.23 -0.66 -7.99
C ASP A 106 4.18 -0.01 -6.96
N LYS A 107 4.11 1.30 -6.79
CA LYS A 107 4.87 2.08 -5.80
C LYS A 107 4.10 2.34 -4.49
N SER A 108 2.84 1.93 -4.39
CA SER A 108 2.04 2.11 -3.17
C SER A 108 2.74 1.49 -1.94
N PRO A 109 2.75 2.17 -0.79
CA PRO A 109 3.32 1.62 0.43
C PRO A 109 2.50 0.48 1.04
N ILE A 110 1.30 0.21 0.54
CA ILE A 110 0.39 -0.82 1.08
C ILE A 110 0.21 -2.00 0.14
N ILE A 111 0.02 -1.75 -1.16
CA ILE A 111 -0.25 -2.79 -2.16
C ILE A 111 0.88 -2.95 -3.18
N GLY A 112 1.84 -2.04 -3.20
CA GLY A 112 2.84 -1.95 -4.26
C GLY A 112 3.85 -3.08 -4.25
N LEU A 113 3.90 -3.86 -5.32
CA LEU A 113 4.89 -4.94 -5.48
C LEU A 113 6.32 -4.41 -5.64
N SER A 114 6.48 -3.18 -6.16
CA SER A 114 7.78 -2.51 -6.33
C SER A 114 8.17 -1.63 -5.14
N ASN A 115 7.37 -1.60 -4.07
CA ASN A 115 7.72 -0.89 -2.85
C ASN A 115 8.15 -1.87 -1.76
N PRO A 116 9.38 -1.79 -1.23
CA PRO A 116 9.86 -2.70 -0.19
C PRO A 116 9.17 -2.51 1.17
N LEU A 117 8.51 -1.37 1.44
CA LEU A 117 7.72 -1.16 2.66
C LEU A 117 6.38 -1.89 2.61
N SER A 118 5.87 -2.15 1.40
CA SER A 118 4.54 -2.73 1.24
C SER A 118 4.46 -4.15 1.80
N PRO A 119 3.41 -4.50 2.57
CA PRO A 119 3.09 -5.88 2.94
C PRO A 119 2.55 -6.72 1.78
N PRO A 120 2.68 -6.37 0.60
CA PRO A 120 1.95 -6.20 -0.65
C PRO A 120 0.58 -6.91 -0.62
N ILE A 121 -0.42 -6.21 -0.12
CA ILE A 121 -1.82 -6.68 -0.09
C ILE A 121 -2.28 -6.90 -1.53
N SER A 122 -2.76 -8.10 -1.84
CA SER A 122 -3.43 -8.35 -3.10
C SER A 122 -4.91 -7.98 -3.01
N LEU A 123 -5.44 -7.32 -4.03
CA LEU A 123 -6.83 -6.88 -4.09
C LEU A 123 -7.56 -7.59 -5.22
N GLU A 124 -8.79 -8.01 -4.94
CA GLU A 124 -9.69 -8.65 -5.88
C GLU A 124 -11.06 -8.00 -5.82
N SER A 125 -11.64 -7.66 -6.97
CA SER A 125 -13.02 -7.18 -7.05
C SER A 125 -13.98 -8.33 -7.34
N ASP A 126 -14.90 -8.58 -6.42
CA ASP A 126 -16.02 -9.49 -6.60
C ASP A 126 -17.25 -8.68 -7.06
N THR A 127 -17.33 -8.43 -8.35
CA THR A 127 -18.41 -7.60 -8.94
C THR A 127 -19.79 -8.22 -8.81
N LYS A 128 -19.89 -9.54 -8.62
CA LYS A 128 -21.18 -10.23 -8.43
C LYS A 128 -21.80 -9.93 -7.07
N ASN A 129 -20.95 -9.77 -6.05
CA ASN A 129 -21.35 -9.51 -4.67
C ASN A 129 -21.06 -8.05 -4.26
N GLU A 130 -20.71 -7.19 -5.21
CA GLU A 130 -20.42 -5.75 -5.00
C GLU A 130 -19.43 -5.49 -3.85
N ARG A 131 -18.36 -6.30 -3.79
CA ARG A 131 -17.35 -6.22 -2.72
C ARG A 131 -15.93 -6.28 -3.27
N VAL A 132 -15.01 -5.85 -2.43
CA VAL A 132 -13.56 -5.99 -2.62
C VAL A 132 -13.00 -6.92 -1.55
N LEU A 133 -12.14 -7.82 -1.96
CA LEU A 133 -11.37 -8.70 -1.08
C LEU A 133 -9.90 -8.28 -1.12
N GLY A 134 -9.31 -8.13 0.07
CA GLY A 134 -7.87 -7.95 0.25
C GLY A 134 -7.26 -9.16 0.92
N HIS A 135 -6.13 -9.65 0.42
CA HIS A 135 -5.40 -10.77 1.03
C HIS A 135 -3.98 -10.35 1.36
N VAL A 136 -3.53 -10.69 2.56
CA VAL A 136 -2.18 -10.35 3.03
C VAL A 136 -1.72 -11.31 4.12
N ASN A 137 -0.41 -11.54 4.18
CA ASN A 137 0.27 -12.16 5.31
C ASN A 137 1.30 -11.17 5.85
N PHE A 138 1.06 -10.63 7.04
CA PHE A 138 1.99 -9.71 7.70
C PHE A 138 3.08 -10.51 8.42
N GLY A 139 4.33 -10.27 8.05
CA GLY A 139 5.50 -10.82 8.74
C GLY A 139 5.92 -9.96 9.94
N SER A 140 7.01 -10.35 10.57
CA SER A 140 7.55 -9.72 11.79
C SER A 140 7.90 -8.24 11.64
N ALA A 141 8.17 -7.77 10.42
CA ALA A 141 8.40 -6.34 10.15
C ALA A 141 7.19 -5.44 10.46
N TYR A 142 6.02 -6.02 10.60
CA TYR A 142 4.76 -5.31 10.87
C TYR A 142 4.25 -5.54 12.31
N GLU A 143 5.09 -6.09 13.18
CA GLU A 143 4.74 -6.39 14.56
C GLU A 143 4.44 -5.12 15.38
N GLY A 144 3.45 -5.20 16.23
CA GLY A 144 3.14 -4.23 17.27
C GLY A 144 3.24 -4.90 18.65
N PRO A 145 2.14 -5.28 19.29
CA PRO A 145 2.20 -6.15 20.46
C PRO A 145 2.78 -7.52 20.07
N PRO A 146 3.47 -8.22 20.98
CA PRO A 146 4.09 -9.52 20.68
C PRO A 146 3.16 -10.49 19.96
N GLY A 147 3.59 -11.00 18.81
CA GLY A 147 2.84 -11.93 17.95
C GLY A 147 1.67 -11.32 17.19
N CYS A 148 1.49 -10.00 17.23
CA CYS A 148 0.35 -9.33 16.62
C CYS A 148 0.78 -8.22 15.67
N VAL A 149 0.02 -8.02 14.61
CA VAL A 149 0.18 -6.93 13.67
C VAL A 149 -0.06 -5.59 14.37
N HIS A 150 0.79 -4.60 14.14
CA HIS A 150 0.60 -3.25 14.64
C HIS A 150 -0.72 -2.66 14.10
N GLY A 151 -1.53 -2.07 15.00
CA GLY A 151 -2.85 -1.54 14.64
C GLY A 151 -2.84 -0.50 13.53
N GLY A 152 -1.76 0.27 13.38
CA GLY A 152 -1.57 1.21 12.28
C GLY A 152 -1.54 0.52 10.92
N TRP A 153 -0.91 -0.65 10.80
CA TRP A 153 -0.90 -1.43 9.56
C TRP A 153 -2.26 -2.04 9.24
N VAL A 154 -2.99 -2.48 10.27
CA VAL A 154 -4.39 -2.94 10.10
C VAL A 154 -5.27 -1.80 9.61
N ALA A 155 -5.13 -0.59 10.17
CA ALA A 155 -5.86 0.59 9.74
C ALA A 155 -5.51 0.99 8.30
N ALA A 156 -4.21 0.97 7.93
CA ALA A 156 -3.77 1.26 6.58
C ALA A 156 -4.30 0.24 5.56
N ALA A 157 -4.35 -1.04 5.92
CA ALA A 157 -4.97 -2.08 5.10
C ALA A 157 -6.46 -1.82 4.88
N PHE A 158 -7.20 -1.42 5.92
CA PHE A 158 -8.60 -1.03 5.77
C PHE A 158 -8.77 0.20 4.88
N ASP A 159 -7.94 1.22 5.04
CA ASP A 159 -8.00 2.43 4.21
C ASP A 159 -7.83 2.08 2.73
N GLU A 160 -6.88 1.23 2.41
CA GLU A 160 -6.61 0.80 1.04
C GLU A 160 -7.76 -0.02 0.45
N VAL A 161 -8.24 -1.05 1.17
CA VAL A 161 -9.32 -1.94 0.69
C VAL A 161 -10.65 -1.19 0.55
N LEU A 162 -10.96 -0.27 1.48
CA LEU A 162 -12.15 0.58 1.43
C LEU A 162 -12.04 1.64 0.32
N GLY A 163 -10.86 2.27 0.16
CA GLY A 163 -10.57 3.20 -0.94
C GLY A 163 -10.79 2.54 -2.29
N PHE A 164 -10.46 1.25 -2.35
CA PHE A 164 -10.68 0.43 -3.52
C PHE A 164 -12.15 0.13 -3.80
N ALA A 165 -12.91 -0.28 -2.77
CA ALA A 165 -14.35 -0.46 -2.89
C ALA A 165 -15.05 0.84 -3.31
N ASN A 166 -14.60 1.99 -2.79
CA ASN A 166 -15.05 3.30 -3.22
C ASN A 166 -14.85 3.50 -4.74
N SER A 167 -13.73 3.06 -5.30
CA SER A 167 -13.44 3.21 -6.73
C SER A 167 -14.44 2.46 -7.63
N LEU A 168 -15.07 1.39 -7.14
CA LEU A 168 -16.07 0.63 -7.88
C LEU A 168 -17.37 1.43 -8.12
N THR A 169 -17.63 2.48 -7.34
CA THR A 169 -18.82 3.34 -7.54
C THR A 169 -18.75 4.21 -8.81
N GLY A 170 -17.61 4.23 -9.49
CA GLY A 170 -17.37 5.09 -10.64
C GLY A 170 -17.13 6.57 -10.29
N ASN A 171 -17.13 6.92 -9.02
CA ASN A 171 -16.85 8.28 -8.53
C ASN A 171 -15.86 8.25 -7.34
N PRO A 172 -14.62 7.83 -7.59
CA PRO A 172 -13.64 7.64 -6.52
C PRO A 172 -13.35 8.95 -5.77
N GLY A 173 -13.24 8.84 -4.46
CA GLY A 173 -12.89 9.93 -3.56
C GLY A 173 -11.70 9.58 -2.69
N MET A 174 -11.17 10.58 -1.99
CA MET A 174 -10.18 10.37 -0.93
C MET A 174 -10.89 10.10 0.38
N THR A 175 -10.31 9.25 1.23
CA THR A 175 -10.81 8.96 2.56
C THR A 175 -10.84 10.21 3.41
N ALA A 176 -12.04 10.66 3.78
CA ALA A 176 -12.22 11.82 4.65
C ALA A 176 -12.20 11.45 6.14
N ARG A 177 -12.67 10.25 6.45
CA ARG A 177 -12.70 9.70 7.82
C ARG A 177 -12.69 8.19 7.77
N LEU A 178 -11.79 7.58 8.55
CA LEU A 178 -11.73 6.17 8.81
C LEU A 178 -11.98 5.93 10.30
N THR A 179 -12.85 4.97 10.63
CA THR A 179 -13.09 4.54 12.01
C THR A 179 -12.80 3.05 12.10
N VAL A 180 -11.82 2.67 12.91
CA VAL A 180 -11.41 1.27 13.09
C VAL A 180 -11.74 0.79 14.50
N HIS A 181 -12.45 -0.33 14.58
CA HIS A 181 -12.77 -0.99 15.84
C HIS A 181 -11.93 -2.26 16.00
N TYR A 182 -10.91 -2.21 16.83
CA TYR A 182 -10.04 -3.35 17.14
C TYR A 182 -10.74 -4.24 18.18
N ARG A 183 -11.33 -5.34 17.74
CA ARG A 183 -12.08 -6.26 18.63
C ARG A 183 -11.26 -7.46 19.08
N LYS A 184 -10.27 -7.84 18.31
CA LYS A 184 -9.35 -8.97 18.59
C LYS A 184 -7.96 -8.61 18.07
N PRO A 185 -6.89 -9.14 18.69
CA PRO A 185 -5.54 -9.07 18.14
C PRO A 185 -5.51 -9.68 16.72
N THR A 186 -4.78 -9.06 15.82
CA THR A 186 -4.56 -9.56 14.46
C THR A 186 -3.25 -10.33 14.45
N PRO A 187 -3.24 -11.64 14.19
CA PRO A 187 -2.03 -12.45 14.28
C PRO A 187 -1.07 -12.14 13.13
N LEU A 188 0.25 -12.22 13.43
CA LEU A 188 1.30 -12.25 12.42
C LEU A 188 1.37 -13.62 11.73
N HIS A 189 2.07 -13.68 10.60
CA HIS A 189 2.36 -14.92 9.85
C HIS A 189 1.12 -15.75 9.52
N THR A 190 -0.01 -15.08 9.38
CA THR A 190 -1.32 -15.69 9.11
C THR A 190 -1.90 -15.07 7.85
N ASP A 191 -2.51 -15.90 7.01
CA ASP A 191 -3.23 -15.40 5.84
C ASP A 191 -4.51 -14.70 6.28
N LEU A 192 -4.54 -13.39 6.11
CA LEU A 192 -5.65 -12.54 6.49
C LEU A 192 -6.46 -12.14 5.26
N ARG A 193 -7.76 -12.07 5.44
CA ARG A 193 -8.70 -11.56 4.44
C ARG A 193 -9.40 -10.31 4.96
N PHE A 194 -9.30 -9.24 4.20
CA PHE A 194 -10.09 -8.04 4.36
C PHE A 194 -11.27 -8.08 3.39
N GLU A 195 -12.40 -7.57 3.79
CA GLU A 195 -13.59 -7.47 2.94
C GLU A 195 -14.19 -6.08 3.07
N ALA A 196 -14.45 -5.42 1.95
CA ALA A 196 -15.05 -4.10 1.90
C ALA A 196 -16.25 -4.08 0.94
N THR A 197 -17.30 -3.40 1.37
CA THR A 197 -18.51 -3.12 0.57
C THR A 197 -18.85 -1.65 0.69
N VAL A 198 -19.54 -1.12 -0.31
CA VAL A 198 -20.14 0.20 -0.23
C VAL A 198 -21.53 0.05 0.37
N ASP A 199 -21.78 0.71 1.50
CA ASP A 199 -23.08 0.69 2.17
C ASP A 199 -24.09 1.59 1.42
N ARG A 200 -23.69 2.83 1.15
CA ARG A 200 -24.54 3.80 0.48
C ARG A 200 -23.76 4.99 -0.09
N THR A 201 -24.41 5.72 -0.96
CA THR A 201 -23.88 6.96 -1.53
C THR A 201 -24.84 8.11 -1.25
N GLU A 202 -24.34 9.23 -0.73
CA GLU A 202 -25.10 10.45 -0.44
C GLU A 202 -24.44 11.64 -1.14
N GLY A 203 -24.90 12.00 -2.33
CA GLY A 203 -24.27 13.02 -3.15
C GLY A 203 -22.83 12.63 -3.51
N ARG A 204 -21.83 13.38 -2.99
CA ARG A 204 -20.41 13.09 -3.19
C ARG A 204 -19.78 12.22 -2.08
N LYS A 205 -20.56 11.85 -1.08
CA LYS A 205 -20.09 11.02 0.04
C LYS A 205 -20.41 9.57 -0.25
N ILE A 206 -19.44 8.70 0.00
CA ILE A 206 -19.53 7.24 -0.10
C ILE A 206 -19.25 6.69 1.30
N PHE A 207 -20.10 5.76 1.73
CA PHE A 207 -20.04 5.13 3.04
C PHE A 207 -19.89 3.63 2.92
#